data_c0a8cfba3bb796ef7a75f9e02c9575bf
#
_entry.id   c0a8cfba3bb796ef7a75f9e02c9575bf
#
_cell.length_a   1.000
_cell.length_b   1.000
_cell.length_c   1.000
_cell.angle_alpha   90.00
_cell.angle_beta   90.00
_cell.angle_gamma   90.00
#
_symmetry.space_group_name_H-M   'P 1'
#
loop_
_entity.id
_entity.type
_entity.pdbx_description
1 polymer ?
#
loop_
_entity_poly.entity_id
_entity_poly.type
_entity_poly.pdbx_seq_one_letter_code
_entity_poly.pdbx_strand_id
1 'polypeptide(L)'
;MKKLSLIILFGLSLILPAIAQQQITLDLQRTITMANDSSLEAFRTKNMYLSGYWAYRTYKANRLPSLTLNMTPAQYNRDITKRYDSEQDLDIYRSQQSFYAYGNLAIKQNFDLTGGTFYLDTELGYMRSFGSNSYTQYTSVPIRVGYSQSLVGYNPFRWERKIEPLKYEKVKKEYIY
;
A
#
# COMPACT_ATOMS: atom_id res chain seq x y z
N MET A 1 -46.71 -21.83 -48.54
CA MET A 1 -46.48 -20.84 -47.46
C MET A 1 -45.06 -20.83 -46.92
N LYS A 2 -44.42 -21.98 -46.67
CA LYS A 2 -43.03 -22.06 -46.15
C LYS A 2 -41.94 -21.43 -47.05
N LYS A 3 -42.11 -21.50 -48.39
CA LYS A 3 -41.14 -20.92 -49.37
C LYS A 3 -41.19 -19.39 -49.44
N LEU A 4 -42.39 -18.79 -49.20
CA LEU A 4 -42.60 -17.36 -49.22
C LEU A 4 -42.01 -16.72 -47.94
N SER A 5 -42.12 -17.39 -46.81
CA SER A 5 -41.53 -16.97 -45.51
C SER A 5 -40.01 -16.94 -45.54
N LEU A 6 -39.38 -17.88 -46.28
CA LEU A 6 -37.92 -17.94 -46.41
C LEU A 6 -37.35 -16.80 -47.26
N ILE A 7 -38.11 -16.40 -48.32
CA ILE A 7 -37.70 -15.29 -49.21
C ILE A 7 -37.83 -13.95 -48.50
N ILE A 8 -38.83 -13.78 -47.65
CA ILE A 8 -39.02 -12.57 -46.82
C ILE A 8 -37.91 -12.49 -45.77
N LEU A 9 -37.52 -13.61 -45.12
CA LEU A 9 -36.43 -13.65 -44.14
C LEU A 9 -35.07 -13.33 -44.78
N PHE A 10 -34.82 -13.80 -46.01
CA PHE A 10 -33.59 -13.51 -46.74
C PHE A 10 -33.54 -12.08 -47.26
N GLY A 11 -34.70 -11.49 -47.65
CA GLY A 11 -34.79 -10.09 -48.06
C GLY A 11 -34.57 -9.11 -46.87
N LEU A 12 -34.98 -9.49 -45.63
CA LEU A 12 -34.81 -8.69 -44.46
C LEU A 12 -33.34 -8.65 -43.97
N SER A 13 -32.57 -9.67 -44.24
CA SER A 13 -31.13 -9.72 -43.88
C SER A 13 -30.23 -8.81 -44.74
N LEU A 14 -30.72 -8.34 -45.88
CA LEU A 14 -30.01 -7.43 -46.79
C LEU A 14 -30.18 -5.93 -46.42
N ILE A 15 -31.05 -5.61 -45.44
CA ILE A 15 -31.28 -4.25 -44.95
C ILE A 15 -30.52 -3.96 -43.64
N LEU A 16 -29.43 -4.70 -43.37
CA LEU A 16 -28.52 -4.27 -42.35
C LEU A 16 -27.88 -2.96 -42.83
N PRO A 17 -28.07 -1.83 -42.14
CA PRO A 17 -27.39 -0.60 -42.50
C PRO A 17 -25.90 -0.90 -42.44
N ALA A 18 -25.20 -0.78 -43.57
CA ALA A 18 -23.77 -0.71 -43.60
C ALA A 18 -23.44 0.48 -42.63
N ILE A 19 -22.93 0.17 -41.46
CA ILE A 19 -22.44 1.20 -40.54
C ILE A 19 -21.33 1.90 -41.33
N ALA A 20 -21.70 3.03 -41.95
CA ALA A 20 -20.80 3.82 -42.75
C ALA A 20 -19.59 4.14 -41.84
N GLN A 21 -18.42 3.65 -42.26
CA GLN A 21 -17.17 4.03 -41.65
C GLN A 21 -17.18 5.58 -41.58
N GLN A 22 -17.18 6.13 -40.40
CA GLN A 22 -17.13 7.56 -40.20
C GLN A 22 -15.81 8.05 -40.78
N GLN A 23 -15.83 8.62 -41.99
CA GLN A 23 -14.66 9.19 -42.60
C GLN A 23 -14.23 10.39 -41.75
N ILE A 24 -13.14 10.21 -41.01
CA ILE A 24 -12.49 11.31 -40.28
C ILE A 24 -11.66 12.09 -41.28
N THR A 25 -12.14 13.27 -41.68
CA THR A 25 -11.36 14.22 -42.46
C THR A 25 -10.26 14.77 -41.55
N LEU A 26 -9.02 14.47 -41.86
CA LEU A 26 -7.85 14.95 -41.11
C LEU A 26 -7.40 16.27 -41.73
N ASP A 27 -7.68 17.35 -41.02
CA ASP A 27 -7.02 18.64 -41.22
C ASP A 27 -5.78 18.74 -40.35
N LEU A 28 -4.81 19.58 -40.69
CA LEU A 28 -3.55 19.75 -39.92
C LEU A 28 -3.83 20.01 -38.43
N GLN A 29 -4.74 20.93 -38.15
CA GLN A 29 -5.08 21.31 -36.78
C GLN A 29 -5.70 20.11 -36.00
N ARG A 30 -6.58 19.39 -36.67
CA ARG A 30 -7.24 18.20 -36.07
C ARG A 30 -6.26 17.06 -35.86
N THR A 31 -5.28 16.89 -36.75
CA THR A 31 -4.22 15.89 -36.60
C THR A 31 -3.33 16.21 -35.39
N ILE A 32 -2.96 17.48 -35.20
CA ILE A 32 -2.16 17.91 -34.04
C ILE A 32 -2.93 17.70 -32.73
N THR A 33 -4.21 18.06 -32.68
CA THR A 33 -5.01 17.84 -31.46
C THR A 33 -5.19 16.37 -31.16
N MET A 34 -5.45 15.53 -32.17
CA MET A 34 -5.55 14.08 -31.99
C MET A 34 -4.21 13.46 -31.55
N ALA A 35 -3.09 13.93 -32.09
CA ALA A 35 -1.77 13.47 -31.66
C ALA A 35 -1.49 13.82 -30.19
N ASN A 36 -1.86 15.03 -29.78
CA ASN A 36 -1.64 15.49 -28.39
C ASN A 36 -2.59 14.82 -27.37
N ASP A 37 -3.86 14.61 -27.76
CA ASP A 37 -4.87 14.20 -26.80
C ASP A 37 -5.11 12.68 -26.78
N SER A 38 -4.87 11.99 -27.91
CA SER A 38 -5.30 10.60 -28.11
C SER A 38 -4.16 9.66 -28.52
N SER A 39 -2.93 10.13 -28.65
CA SER A 39 -1.82 9.25 -28.97
C SER A 39 -1.40 8.41 -27.75
N LEU A 40 -0.93 7.20 -28.00
CA LEU A 40 -0.37 6.32 -26.98
C LEU A 40 0.79 7.01 -26.23
N GLU A 41 1.59 7.77 -26.95
CA GLU A 41 2.74 8.49 -26.38
C GLU A 41 2.30 9.63 -25.45
N ALA A 42 1.30 10.42 -25.84
CA ALA A 42 0.72 11.45 -24.96
C ALA A 42 0.13 10.85 -23.68
N PHE A 43 -0.58 9.73 -23.81
CA PHE A 43 -1.09 8.99 -22.64
C PHE A 43 0.04 8.50 -21.74
N ARG A 44 1.09 7.92 -22.32
CA ARG A 44 2.27 7.44 -21.57
C ARG A 44 2.97 8.57 -20.83
N THR A 45 3.26 9.66 -21.51
CA THR A 45 3.96 10.83 -20.97
C THR A 45 3.16 11.47 -19.83
N LYS A 46 1.85 11.59 -19.98
CA LYS A 46 0.94 12.05 -18.93
C LYS A 46 0.98 11.16 -17.69
N ASN A 47 0.93 9.84 -17.88
CA ASN A 47 1.01 8.90 -16.76
C ASN A 47 2.38 8.91 -16.08
N MET A 48 3.46 9.06 -16.82
CA MET A 48 4.80 9.24 -16.26
C MET A 48 4.89 10.51 -15.41
N TYR A 49 4.34 11.61 -15.90
CA TYR A 49 4.26 12.87 -15.13
C TYR A 49 3.45 12.69 -13.85
N LEU A 50 2.26 12.09 -13.91
CA LEU A 50 1.43 11.84 -12.73
C LEU A 50 2.15 10.94 -11.73
N SER A 51 2.82 9.89 -12.18
CA SER A 51 3.63 9.01 -11.33
C SER A 51 4.74 9.79 -10.61
N GLY A 52 5.49 10.60 -11.34
CA GLY A 52 6.54 11.45 -10.75
C GLY A 52 6.00 12.50 -9.78
N TYR A 53 4.86 13.10 -10.09
CA TYR A 53 4.18 14.04 -9.20
C TYR A 53 3.79 13.38 -7.87
N TRP A 54 3.16 12.21 -7.93
CA TRP A 54 2.74 11.50 -6.73
C TRP A 54 3.93 10.95 -5.94
N ALA A 55 4.98 10.48 -6.61
CA ALA A 55 6.23 10.07 -5.97
C ALA A 55 6.84 11.22 -5.16
N TYR A 56 6.90 12.42 -5.74
CA TYR A 56 7.39 13.62 -5.07
C TYR A 56 6.50 14.05 -3.89
N ARG A 57 5.17 13.94 -4.03
CA ARG A 57 4.25 14.19 -2.91
C ARG A 57 4.43 13.20 -1.77
N THR A 58 4.60 11.93 -2.10
CA THR A 58 4.88 10.87 -1.11
C THR A 58 6.19 11.14 -0.37
N TYR A 59 7.25 11.53 -1.10
CA TYR A 59 8.50 11.96 -0.49
C TYR A 59 8.29 13.11 0.51
N LYS A 60 7.54 14.16 0.13
CA LYS A 60 7.23 15.28 1.03
C LYS A 60 6.44 14.83 2.26
N ALA A 61 5.47 13.95 2.09
CA ALA A 61 4.65 13.43 3.18
C ALA A 61 5.48 12.60 4.17
N ASN A 62 6.41 11.77 3.67
CA ASN A 62 7.30 10.94 4.48
C ASN A 62 8.31 11.74 5.32
N ARG A 63 8.43 13.03 5.09
CA ARG A 63 9.25 13.95 5.89
C ARG A 63 8.52 14.55 7.08
N LEU A 64 7.21 14.40 7.13
CA LEU A 64 6.39 14.80 8.27
C LEU A 64 6.38 13.68 9.32
N PRO A 65 6.09 14.01 10.59
CA PRO A 65 5.86 13.00 11.61
C PRO A 65 4.79 12.01 11.16
N SER A 66 5.09 10.72 11.21
CA SER A 66 4.12 9.67 10.93
C SER A 66 3.50 9.18 12.23
N LEU A 67 2.17 9.19 12.30
CA LEU A 67 1.41 8.58 13.39
C LEU A 67 0.89 7.23 12.92
N THR A 68 1.25 6.16 13.62
CA THR A 68 0.87 4.79 13.28
C THR A 68 0.19 4.12 14.47
N LEU A 69 -0.99 3.59 14.24
CA LEU A 69 -1.71 2.75 15.20
C LEU A 69 -1.68 1.30 14.73
N ASN A 70 -1.03 0.43 15.50
CA ASN A 70 -1.04 -1.01 15.28
C ASN A 70 -1.93 -1.66 16.33
N MET A 71 -2.91 -2.44 15.90
CA MET A 71 -3.84 -3.10 16.79
C MET A 71 -4.00 -4.57 16.41
N THR A 72 -3.97 -5.43 17.41
CA THR A 72 -4.40 -6.82 17.33
C THR A 72 -5.54 -7.00 18.34
N PRO A 73 -6.80 -6.76 17.95
CA PRO A 73 -7.91 -6.70 18.91
C PRO A 73 -8.24 -8.06 19.52
N ALA A 74 -7.95 -9.14 18.82
CA ALA A 74 -8.19 -10.50 19.32
C ALA A 74 -7.26 -11.50 18.64
N GLN A 75 -6.50 -12.21 19.45
CA GLN A 75 -5.69 -13.34 19.03
C GLN A 75 -5.86 -14.46 20.05
N TYR A 76 -6.33 -15.62 19.59
CA TYR A 76 -6.46 -16.80 20.39
C TYR A 76 -5.41 -17.83 19.96
N ASN A 77 -4.60 -18.26 20.93
CA ASN A 77 -3.59 -19.29 20.73
C ASN A 77 -3.91 -20.52 21.56
N ARG A 78 -3.71 -21.69 20.99
CA ARG A 78 -3.76 -22.95 21.69
C ARG A 78 -2.52 -23.76 21.35
N ASP A 79 -1.66 -23.95 22.36
CA ASP A 79 -0.42 -24.65 22.25
C ASP A 79 -0.48 -25.93 23.10
N ILE A 80 0.12 -27.00 22.61
CA ILE A 80 0.30 -28.23 23.37
C ILE A 80 1.81 -28.37 23.57
N THR A 81 2.25 -28.12 24.81
CA THR A 81 3.67 -28.17 25.15
C THR A 81 3.96 -29.35 26.06
N LYS A 82 5.07 -30.01 25.78
CA LYS A 82 5.63 -31.05 26.63
C LYS A 82 6.27 -30.41 27.85
N ARG A 83 5.85 -30.80 29.05
CA ARG A 83 6.42 -30.31 30.29
C ARG A 83 6.73 -31.49 31.21
N TYR A 84 7.88 -31.43 31.85
CA TYR A 84 8.27 -32.37 32.87
C TYR A 84 7.45 -32.14 34.15
N ASP A 85 6.83 -33.21 34.65
CA ASP A 85 6.09 -33.21 35.92
C ASP A 85 6.98 -33.87 36.97
N SER A 86 7.44 -33.09 37.94
CA SER A 86 8.33 -33.58 39.00
C SER A 86 7.68 -34.50 40.01
N GLU A 87 6.35 -34.53 40.08
CA GLU A 87 5.62 -35.45 41.01
C GLU A 87 5.51 -36.86 40.44
N GLN A 88 5.43 -36.97 39.10
CA GLN A 88 5.27 -38.26 38.42
C GLN A 88 6.54 -38.72 37.70
N ASP A 89 7.61 -37.93 37.71
CA ASP A 89 8.88 -38.17 37.01
C ASP A 89 8.67 -38.47 35.49
N LEU A 90 7.69 -37.83 34.90
CA LEU A 90 7.28 -38.05 33.52
C LEU A 90 7.08 -36.74 32.77
N ASP A 91 7.32 -36.82 31.46
CA ASP A 91 6.97 -35.72 30.52
C ASP A 91 5.48 -35.82 30.16
N ILE A 92 4.71 -34.84 30.53
CA ILE A 92 3.29 -34.75 30.19
C ILE A 92 3.03 -33.63 29.19
N TYR A 93 2.08 -33.86 28.29
CA TYR A 93 1.61 -32.82 27.34
C TYR A 93 0.50 -32.02 28.00
N ARG A 94 0.74 -30.71 28.16
CA ARG A 94 -0.26 -29.78 28.69
C ARG A 94 -0.74 -28.83 27.59
N SER A 95 -2.04 -28.73 27.44
CA SER A 95 -2.68 -27.72 26.57
C SER A 95 -2.69 -26.39 27.29
N GLN A 96 -2.07 -25.39 26.68
CA GLN A 96 -2.11 -24.02 27.12
C GLN A 96 -2.94 -23.21 26.12
N GLN A 97 -3.92 -22.51 26.62
CA GLN A 97 -4.77 -21.64 25.81
C GLN A 97 -4.59 -20.21 26.31
N SER A 98 -4.45 -19.29 25.40
CA SER A 98 -4.24 -17.88 25.72
C SER A 98 -4.97 -16.98 24.72
N PHE A 99 -5.48 -15.90 25.25
CA PHE A 99 -6.08 -14.81 24.48
C PHE A 99 -5.22 -13.56 24.65
N TYR A 100 -4.89 -12.91 23.55
CA TYR A 100 -4.12 -11.68 23.51
C TYR A 100 -4.93 -10.59 22.81
N ALA A 101 -4.84 -9.41 23.35
CA ALA A 101 -5.23 -8.17 22.68
C ALA A 101 -4.10 -7.16 22.88
N TYR A 102 -3.74 -6.45 21.82
CA TYR A 102 -2.58 -5.58 21.83
C TYR A 102 -2.84 -4.33 21.01
N GLY A 103 -2.38 -3.18 21.51
CA GLY A 103 -2.42 -1.90 20.82
C GLY A 103 -1.13 -1.12 21.04
N ASN A 104 -0.59 -0.57 19.97
CA ASN A 104 0.59 0.29 19.96
C ASN A 104 0.32 1.52 19.11
N LEU A 105 0.48 2.69 19.70
CA LEU A 105 0.42 3.97 19.01
C LEU A 105 1.83 4.55 18.98
N ALA A 106 2.35 4.81 17.78
CA ALA A 106 3.71 5.27 17.56
C ALA A 106 3.77 6.52 16.68
N ILE A 107 4.57 7.49 17.08
CA ILE A 107 4.96 8.65 16.29
C ILE A 107 6.42 8.45 15.88
N LYS A 108 6.72 8.59 14.59
CA LYS A 108 8.09 8.51 14.07
C LYS A 108 8.41 9.74 13.25
N GLN A 109 9.60 10.29 13.45
CA GLN A 109 10.11 11.45 12.71
C GLN A 109 11.54 11.21 12.26
N ASN A 110 11.77 11.37 10.97
CA ASN A 110 13.10 11.28 10.38
C ASN A 110 13.81 12.65 10.43
N PHE A 111 15.09 12.65 10.78
CA PHE A 111 15.91 13.86 10.83
C PHE A 111 16.94 13.87 9.69
N ASP A 112 16.82 14.86 8.81
CA ASP A 112 17.70 15.00 7.63
C ASP A 112 19.16 15.30 7.99
N LEU A 113 19.40 16.02 9.09
CA LEU A 113 20.72 16.47 9.47
C LEU A 113 21.61 15.31 9.92
N THR A 114 21.06 14.47 10.78
CA THR A 114 21.79 13.36 11.40
C THR A 114 21.61 12.04 10.67
N GLY A 115 20.51 11.90 9.89
CA GLY A 115 20.14 10.63 9.25
C GLY A 115 19.52 9.63 10.21
N GLY A 116 19.13 10.09 11.40
CA GLY A 116 18.47 9.27 12.41
C GLY A 116 16.97 9.41 12.39
N THR A 117 16.30 8.53 13.15
CA THR A 117 14.85 8.52 13.35
C THR A 117 14.54 8.65 14.83
N PHE A 118 13.77 9.65 15.18
CA PHE A 118 13.18 9.81 16.50
C PHE A 118 11.85 9.07 16.55
N TYR A 119 11.58 8.36 17.64
CA TYR A 119 10.29 7.72 17.86
C TYR A 119 9.78 7.94 19.29
N LEU A 120 8.48 8.06 19.38
CA LEU A 120 7.73 8.11 20.63
C LEU A 120 6.59 7.13 20.47
N ASP A 121 6.47 6.19 21.40
CA ASP A 121 5.38 5.22 21.34
C ASP A 121 4.79 4.91 22.72
N THR A 122 3.55 4.49 22.72
CA THR A 122 2.81 3.95 23.85
C THR A 122 2.22 2.59 23.48
N GLU A 123 2.14 1.70 24.46
CA GLU A 123 1.75 0.32 24.25
C GLU A 123 0.81 -0.15 25.36
N LEU A 124 -0.24 -0.85 24.97
CA LEU A 124 -1.18 -1.51 25.88
C LEU A 124 -1.41 -2.94 25.41
N GLY A 125 -1.18 -3.87 26.31
CA GLY A 125 -1.40 -5.30 26.09
C GLY A 125 -2.33 -5.90 27.13
N TYR A 126 -3.17 -6.81 26.70
CA TYR A 126 -4.01 -7.64 27.51
C TYR A 126 -3.75 -9.09 27.18
N MET A 127 -3.51 -9.92 28.17
CA MET A 127 -3.36 -11.35 28.03
C MET A 127 -4.22 -12.09 29.04
N ARG A 128 -4.95 -13.10 28.60
CA ARG A 128 -5.67 -14.02 29.45
C ARG A 128 -5.24 -15.44 29.13
N SER A 129 -4.71 -16.14 30.12
CA SER A 129 -4.40 -17.56 30.05
C SER A 129 -5.56 -18.38 30.60
N PHE A 130 -5.91 -19.48 29.93
CA PHE A 130 -6.94 -20.43 30.34
C PHE A 130 -6.29 -21.72 30.71
N GLY A 131 -6.92 -22.50 31.61
CA GLY A 131 -6.44 -23.80 32.07
C GLY A 131 -6.43 -23.92 33.58
N SER A 132 -5.67 -24.87 34.12
CA SER A 132 -5.59 -25.12 35.57
C SER A 132 -5.09 -23.90 36.36
N ASN A 133 -4.23 -23.08 35.77
CA ASN A 133 -3.73 -21.81 36.31
C ASN A 133 -4.17 -20.68 35.42
N SER A 134 -5.45 -20.31 35.43
CA SER A 134 -5.95 -19.17 34.67
C SER A 134 -5.52 -17.86 35.35
N TYR A 135 -4.95 -16.95 34.55
CA TYR A 135 -4.58 -15.60 35.01
C TYR A 135 -4.83 -14.58 33.93
N THR A 136 -4.97 -13.35 34.35
CA THR A 136 -5.10 -12.18 33.47
C THR A 136 -3.94 -11.25 33.75
N GLN A 137 -3.30 -10.77 32.69
CA GLN A 137 -2.18 -9.85 32.78
C GLN A 137 -2.43 -8.64 31.88
N TYR A 138 -2.16 -7.46 32.39
CA TYR A 138 -2.11 -6.22 31.63
C TYR A 138 -0.66 -5.76 31.52
N THR A 139 -0.26 -5.39 30.34
CA THR A 139 1.05 -4.80 30.06
C THR A 139 0.84 -3.40 29.52
N SER A 140 1.46 -2.42 30.15
CA SER A 140 1.37 -1.03 29.69
C SER A 140 2.75 -0.40 29.69
N VAL A 141 3.10 0.21 28.57
CA VAL A 141 4.23 1.11 28.43
C VAL A 141 3.65 2.49 28.15
N PRO A 142 3.46 3.35 29.16
CA PRO A 142 2.77 4.62 28.98
C PRO A 142 3.45 5.53 27.97
N ILE A 143 4.77 5.65 28.04
CA ILE A 143 5.55 6.45 27.09
C ILE A 143 6.94 5.82 26.96
N ARG A 144 7.35 5.58 25.72
CA ARG A 144 8.71 5.19 25.36
C ARG A 144 9.23 6.16 24.31
N VAL A 145 10.36 6.78 24.58
CA VAL A 145 11.03 7.73 23.69
C VAL A 145 12.36 7.12 23.28
N GLY A 146 12.67 7.18 22.02
CA GLY A 146 13.93 6.66 21.53
C GLY A 146 14.42 7.38 20.28
N TYR A 147 15.70 7.26 20.03
CA TYR A 147 16.39 7.78 18.86
C TYR A 147 17.27 6.69 18.29
N SER A 148 17.09 6.42 17.01
CA SER A 148 17.90 5.43 16.29
C SER A 148 18.70 6.14 15.20
N GLN A 149 20.00 5.93 15.17
CA GLN A 149 20.91 6.50 14.18
C GLN A 149 21.97 5.49 13.74
N SER A 150 22.20 5.41 12.45
CA SER A 150 23.36 4.70 11.92
C SER A 150 24.61 5.53 12.18
N LEU A 151 25.59 4.95 12.86
CA LEU A 151 26.87 5.62 13.14
C LEU A 151 27.86 5.51 11.98
N VAL A 152 27.75 4.45 11.18
CA VAL A 152 28.60 4.19 10.02
C VAL A 152 27.71 4.02 8.79
N GLY A 153 27.95 4.86 7.79
CA GLY A 153 27.18 4.81 6.55
C GLY A 153 26.77 6.20 6.04
N TYR A 154 26.14 6.23 4.89
CA TYR A 154 25.62 7.48 4.32
C TYR A 154 24.28 7.87 4.95
N ASN A 155 24.00 9.16 4.97
CA ASN A 155 22.70 9.69 5.42
C ASN A 155 21.68 9.65 4.27
N PRO A 156 20.72 8.70 4.26
CA PRO A 156 19.76 8.57 3.16
C PRO A 156 18.86 9.79 3.04
N PHE A 157 18.40 10.35 4.16
CA PHE A 157 17.45 11.48 4.16
C PHE A 157 18.05 12.75 3.57
N ARG A 158 19.35 12.98 3.80
CA ARG A 158 20.08 14.10 3.21
C ARG A 158 20.19 13.97 1.68
N TRP A 159 20.43 12.76 1.19
CA TRP A 159 20.53 12.50 -0.25
C TRP A 159 19.17 12.55 -0.94
N GLU A 160 18.14 11.97 -0.35
CA GLU A 160 16.76 12.06 -0.84
C GLU A 160 16.32 13.54 -0.98
N ARG A 161 16.68 14.39 0.00
CA ARG A 161 16.40 15.83 -0.07
C ARG A 161 16.99 16.51 -1.30
N LYS A 162 18.14 16.04 -1.78
CA LYS A 162 18.80 16.59 -2.97
C LYS A 162 18.26 15.97 -4.26
N ILE A 163 17.99 14.67 -4.24
CA ILE A 163 17.70 13.89 -5.45
C ILE A 163 16.22 14.00 -5.84
N GLU A 164 15.29 13.92 -4.89
CA GLU A 164 13.85 13.86 -5.21
C GLU A 164 13.31 15.13 -5.91
N PRO A 165 13.71 16.35 -5.55
CA PRO A 165 13.33 17.54 -6.31
C PRO A 165 13.84 17.50 -7.77
N LEU A 166 15.08 17.02 -7.97
CA LEU A 166 15.68 16.93 -9.32
C LEU A 166 14.98 15.89 -10.18
N LYS A 167 14.59 14.74 -9.60
CA LYS A 167 13.76 13.74 -10.29
C LYS A 167 12.43 14.32 -10.73
N TYR A 168 11.78 15.07 -9.85
CA TYR A 168 10.51 15.71 -10.19
C TYR A 168 10.66 16.78 -11.29
N GLU A 169 11.70 17.59 -11.23
CA GLU A 169 12.01 18.56 -12.29
C GLU A 169 12.30 17.87 -13.64
N LYS A 170 13.04 16.76 -13.61
CA LYS A 170 13.28 15.95 -14.80
C LYS A 170 11.97 15.49 -15.44
N VAL A 171 11.10 14.86 -14.67
CA VAL A 171 9.80 14.36 -15.15
C VAL A 171 8.91 15.51 -15.67
N LYS A 172 8.94 16.65 -15.02
CA LYS A 172 8.22 17.85 -15.48
C LYS A 172 8.73 18.35 -16.86
N LYS A 173 10.04 18.35 -17.06
CA LYS A 173 10.64 18.71 -18.35
C LYS A 173 10.30 17.70 -19.43
N GLU A 174 10.39 16.41 -19.14
CA GLU A 174 10.02 15.34 -20.07
C GLU A 174 8.53 15.36 -20.48
N TYR A 175 7.67 15.96 -19.67
CA TYR A 175 6.26 16.15 -20.02
C TYR A 175 6.03 17.36 -20.94
N ILE A 176 6.88 18.39 -20.84
CA ILE A 176 6.72 19.64 -21.61
C ILE A 176 7.37 19.53 -23.00
N TYR A 177 8.44 18.76 -23.14
CA TYR A 177 9.21 18.59 -24.37
C TYR A 177 8.97 17.22 -25.02
#